data_dea08dfbf16c283eee72e9aef75615d0
#
_entry.id   dea08dfbf16c283eee72e9aef75615d0
#
_cell.length_a   1.000
_cell.length_b   1.000
_cell.length_c   1.000
_cell.angle_alpha   90.00
_cell.angle_beta   90.00
_cell.angle_gamma   90.00
#
_symmetry.space_group_name_H-M   'P 1'
#
loop_
_entity.id
_entity.type
_entity.pdbx_description
1 polymer ?
#
loop_
_entity_poly.entity_id
_entity_poly.type
_entity_poly.pdbx_seq_one_letter_code
_entity_poly.pdbx_strand_id
1 'polypeptide(L)'
;MRIIAGRWRGRRITAPPGQAVRPTGDRTREAWMSRLHAELPLARVLDLYAGSGALGLEALSRGAAFCDFVESAAPSVRAIRANAATLGALPIMAVHREDALQFVSRLPARAYDIVMADPPYHLGLAAQLVHAWRATPFSHILTVEHHVDDALPDGGIERRYGMSAVTLYRAAAPGDDVDGTAGGHARPGA
;
A
#
# COMPACT_ATOMS: atom_id res chain seq x y z
N MET A 1 3.87 -17.81 -8.03
CA MET A 1 2.89 -17.39 -7.01
C MET A 1 1.47 -17.50 -7.56
N ARG A 2 0.43 -17.29 -6.76
CA ARG A 2 -0.98 -17.37 -7.17
C ARG A 2 -1.81 -16.32 -6.44
N ILE A 3 -2.97 -15.99 -7.00
CA ILE A 3 -4.02 -15.22 -6.33
C ILE A 3 -4.65 -16.08 -5.22
N ILE A 4 -4.80 -15.51 -4.03
CA ILE A 4 -5.19 -16.26 -2.82
C ILE A 4 -6.71 -16.32 -2.67
N ALA A 5 -7.39 -15.20 -2.94
CA ALA A 5 -8.84 -15.08 -2.75
C ALA A 5 -9.52 -14.24 -3.83
N GLY A 6 -10.86 -14.15 -3.77
CA GLY A 6 -11.66 -13.36 -4.69
C GLY A 6 -11.93 -14.05 -6.03
N ARG A 7 -12.34 -13.24 -7.03
CA ARG A 7 -12.79 -13.72 -8.35
C ARG A 7 -11.75 -14.51 -9.14
N TRP A 8 -10.44 -14.29 -8.88
CA TRP A 8 -9.34 -14.99 -9.55
C TRP A 8 -8.62 -16.00 -8.65
N ARG A 9 -9.23 -16.40 -7.54
CA ARG A 9 -8.64 -17.38 -6.60
C ARG A 9 -8.01 -18.57 -7.32
N GLY A 10 -6.78 -18.91 -6.96
CA GLY A 10 -6.03 -20.05 -7.49
C GLY A 10 -5.35 -19.78 -8.84
N ARG A 11 -5.67 -18.68 -9.55
CA ARG A 11 -5.00 -18.33 -10.81
C ARG A 11 -3.53 -18.03 -10.57
N ARG A 12 -2.67 -18.54 -11.46
CA ARG A 12 -1.22 -18.34 -11.37
C ARG A 12 -0.84 -16.98 -11.93
N ILE A 13 0.12 -16.34 -11.27
CA ILE A 13 0.83 -15.14 -11.72
C ILE A 13 2.33 -15.38 -11.66
N THR A 14 3.09 -14.76 -12.56
CA THR A 14 4.53 -14.93 -12.70
C THR A 14 5.28 -13.78 -12.03
N ALA A 15 6.42 -14.10 -11.41
CA ALA A 15 7.38 -13.10 -10.94
C ALA A 15 8.24 -12.61 -12.12
N PRO A 16 8.77 -11.36 -12.06
CA PRO A 16 9.77 -10.92 -13.00
C PRO A 16 11.03 -11.80 -12.92
N PRO A 17 11.77 -11.97 -14.04
CA PRO A 17 13.02 -12.71 -14.05
C PRO A 17 14.00 -12.18 -12.98
N GLY A 18 14.67 -13.10 -12.25
CA GLY A 18 15.66 -12.75 -11.23
C GLY A 18 15.10 -12.44 -9.83
N GLN A 19 13.80 -12.32 -9.66
CA GLN A 19 13.20 -12.22 -8.32
C GLN A 19 12.79 -13.60 -7.83
N ALA A 20 13.48 -14.09 -6.79
CA ALA A 20 13.09 -15.29 -6.09
C ALA A 20 11.77 -15.07 -5.34
N VAL A 21 10.76 -15.89 -5.63
CA VAL A 21 9.50 -15.90 -4.88
C VAL A 21 9.81 -16.42 -3.47
N ARG A 22 9.75 -15.55 -2.46
CA ARG A 22 9.91 -15.97 -1.06
C ARG A 22 8.67 -16.78 -0.63
N PRO A 23 8.81 -18.00 -0.07
CA PRO A 23 7.67 -18.77 0.45
C PRO A 23 6.88 -18.03 1.53
N THR A 24 7.54 -17.15 2.28
CA THR A 24 6.94 -16.30 3.31
C THR A 24 5.98 -15.24 2.72
N GLY A 25 6.23 -14.81 1.48
CA GLY A 25 5.44 -13.75 0.84
C GLY A 25 3.95 -14.08 0.66
N ASP A 26 3.57 -15.34 0.42
CA ASP A 26 2.16 -15.72 0.24
C ASP A 26 1.38 -15.61 1.57
N ARG A 27 1.98 -16.01 2.71
CA ARG A 27 1.34 -15.89 4.04
C ARG A 27 1.23 -14.44 4.50
N THR A 28 2.31 -13.65 4.32
CA THR A 28 2.31 -12.23 4.66
C THR A 28 1.26 -11.50 3.81
N ARG A 29 1.21 -11.76 2.50
CA ARG A 29 0.21 -11.17 1.60
C ARG A 29 -1.22 -11.55 1.99
N GLU A 30 -1.49 -12.80 2.37
CA GLU A 30 -2.79 -13.23 2.86
C GLU A 30 -3.21 -12.49 4.13
N ALA A 31 -2.31 -12.40 5.11
CA ALA A 31 -2.56 -11.70 6.36
C ALA A 31 -2.74 -10.18 6.14
N TRP A 32 -1.95 -9.58 5.25
CA TRP A 32 -2.06 -8.19 4.86
C TRP A 32 -3.44 -7.89 4.25
N MET A 33 -3.83 -8.67 3.24
CA MET A 33 -5.12 -8.53 2.57
C MET A 33 -6.32 -8.83 3.49
N SER A 34 -6.14 -9.69 4.48
CA SER A 34 -7.18 -9.95 5.47
C SER A 34 -7.46 -8.74 6.36
N ARG A 35 -6.43 -7.93 6.65
CA ARG A 35 -6.58 -6.67 7.40
C ARG A 35 -7.31 -5.59 6.63
N LEU A 36 -7.29 -5.65 5.31
CA LEU A 36 -7.93 -4.68 4.41
C LEU A 36 -9.27 -5.19 3.87
N HIS A 37 -9.71 -6.37 4.33
CA HIS A 37 -10.85 -7.07 3.71
C HIS A 37 -12.12 -6.23 3.62
N ALA A 38 -12.43 -5.46 4.66
CA ALA A 38 -13.64 -4.63 4.71
C ALA A 38 -13.54 -3.37 3.84
N GLU A 39 -12.32 -2.88 3.60
CA GLU A 39 -12.06 -1.64 2.88
C GLU A 39 -11.79 -1.85 1.38
N LEU A 40 -11.52 -3.10 0.94
CA LEU A 40 -11.20 -3.40 -0.46
C LEU A 40 -12.38 -3.27 -1.44
N PRO A 41 -13.64 -3.67 -1.09
CA PRO A 41 -14.73 -3.58 -2.04
C PRO A 41 -14.94 -2.15 -2.55
N LEU A 42 -14.93 -1.98 -3.89
CA LEU A 42 -15.08 -0.71 -4.62
C LEU A 42 -13.96 0.31 -4.40
N ALA A 43 -12.90 -0.03 -3.64
CA ALA A 43 -11.79 0.86 -3.37
C ALA A 43 -10.98 1.18 -4.63
N ARG A 44 -10.49 2.42 -4.70
CA ARG A 44 -9.39 2.82 -5.58
C ARG A 44 -8.07 2.58 -4.87
N VAL A 45 -7.27 1.69 -5.42
CA VAL A 45 -6.04 1.19 -4.80
C VAL A 45 -4.81 1.68 -5.56
N LEU A 46 -3.73 1.96 -4.83
CA LEU A 46 -2.40 2.21 -5.37
C LEU A 46 -1.43 1.16 -4.81
N ASP A 47 -0.75 0.45 -5.71
CA ASP A 47 0.29 -0.54 -5.42
C ASP A 47 1.65 0.06 -5.78
N LEU A 48 2.42 0.49 -4.77
CA LEU A 48 3.74 1.09 -4.90
C LEU A 48 4.83 0.02 -4.74
N TYR A 49 5.90 0.14 -5.53
CA TYR A 49 6.95 -0.89 -5.63
C TYR A 49 6.36 -2.24 -6.06
N ALA A 50 5.48 -2.20 -7.05
CA ALA A 50 4.51 -3.25 -7.34
C ALA A 50 5.12 -4.59 -7.78
N GLY A 51 6.38 -4.65 -8.23
CA GLY A 51 7.08 -5.87 -8.59
C GLY A 51 6.35 -6.71 -9.64
N SER A 52 5.75 -7.81 -9.22
CA SER A 52 4.92 -8.67 -10.09
C SER A 52 3.46 -8.21 -10.19
N GLY A 53 3.06 -7.20 -9.41
CA GLY A 53 1.67 -6.76 -9.24
C GLY A 53 0.84 -7.64 -8.29
N ALA A 54 1.49 -8.48 -7.48
CA ALA A 54 0.78 -9.47 -6.68
C ALA A 54 -0.19 -8.85 -5.66
N LEU A 55 0.18 -7.73 -5.02
CA LEU A 55 -0.68 -7.04 -4.05
C LEU A 55 -1.88 -6.39 -4.73
N GLY A 56 -1.66 -5.57 -5.75
CA GLY A 56 -2.74 -4.88 -6.46
C GLY A 56 -3.68 -5.84 -7.20
N LEU A 57 -3.15 -6.90 -7.82
CA LEU A 57 -3.97 -7.93 -8.47
C LEU A 57 -4.80 -8.73 -7.44
N GLU A 58 -4.26 -8.99 -6.25
CA GLU A 58 -5.02 -9.58 -5.14
C GLU A 58 -6.14 -8.65 -4.67
N ALA A 59 -5.85 -7.34 -4.52
CA ALA A 59 -6.85 -6.33 -4.16
C ALA A 59 -7.99 -6.27 -5.19
N LEU A 60 -7.67 -6.22 -6.48
CA LEU A 60 -8.64 -6.28 -7.58
C LEU A 60 -9.45 -7.58 -7.54
N SER A 61 -8.81 -8.72 -7.24
CA SER A 61 -9.50 -10.01 -7.10
C SER A 61 -10.52 -10.00 -5.98
N ARG A 62 -10.27 -9.25 -4.90
CA ARG A 62 -11.14 -9.13 -3.72
C ARG A 62 -12.17 -8.01 -3.83
N GLY A 63 -12.29 -7.37 -5.00
CA GLY A 63 -13.38 -6.43 -5.28
C GLY A 63 -12.98 -4.96 -5.32
N ALA A 64 -11.71 -4.60 -5.27
CA ALA A 64 -11.28 -3.24 -5.57
C ALA A 64 -11.76 -2.82 -6.97
N ALA A 65 -12.22 -1.57 -7.09
CA ALA A 65 -12.77 -1.06 -8.35
C ALA A 65 -11.67 -0.80 -9.37
N PHE A 66 -10.53 -0.29 -8.90
CA PHE A 66 -9.41 0.08 -9.75
C PHE A 66 -8.08 -0.02 -8.98
N CYS A 67 -7.00 -0.35 -9.69
CA CYS A 67 -5.66 -0.33 -9.12
C CYS A 67 -4.66 0.34 -10.06
N ASP A 68 -3.98 1.38 -9.56
CA ASP A 68 -2.78 1.92 -10.16
C ASP A 68 -1.56 1.16 -9.63
N PHE A 69 -0.66 0.75 -10.53
CA PHE A 69 0.60 0.10 -10.19
C PHE A 69 1.76 1.04 -10.51
N VAL A 70 2.64 1.28 -9.55
CA VAL A 70 3.85 2.08 -9.75
C VAL A 70 5.08 1.20 -9.56
N GLU A 71 5.92 1.13 -10.60
CA GLU A 71 7.08 0.27 -10.63
C GLU A 71 8.15 0.85 -11.57
N SER A 72 9.38 0.95 -11.11
CA SER A 72 10.47 1.56 -11.90
C SER A 72 11.11 0.57 -12.88
N ALA A 73 11.19 -0.70 -12.52
CA ALA A 73 11.89 -1.73 -13.29
C ALA A 73 11.06 -2.23 -14.49
N ALA A 74 11.59 -2.05 -15.70
CA ALA A 74 10.91 -2.47 -16.93
C ALA A 74 10.53 -3.97 -16.98
N PRO A 75 11.34 -4.92 -16.45
CA PRO A 75 10.93 -6.32 -16.37
C PRO A 75 9.70 -6.55 -15.50
N SER A 76 9.61 -5.85 -14.36
CA SER A 76 8.46 -5.91 -13.44
C SER A 76 7.21 -5.33 -14.08
N VAL A 77 7.31 -4.18 -14.74
CA VAL A 77 6.19 -3.59 -15.51
C VAL A 77 5.64 -4.56 -16.57
N ARG A 78 6.53 -5.28 -17.28
CA ARG A 78 6.09 -6.31 -18.22
C ARG A 78 5.38 -7.47 -17.54
N ALA A 79 5.88 -7.90 -16.38
CA ALA A 79 5.25 -8.96 -15.59
C ALA A 79 3.85 -8.56 -15.09
N ILE A 80 3.68 -7.32 -14.57
CA ILE A 80 2.38 -6.80 -14.15
C ILE A 80 1.38 -6.86 -15.33
N ARG A 81 1.76 -6.34 -16.50
CA ARG A 81 0.88 -6.33 -17.69
C ARG A 81 0.52 -7.74 -18.17
N ALA A 82 1.48 -8.67 -18.19
CA ALA A 82 1.25 -10.05 -18.56
C ALA A 82 0.32 -10.78 -17.59
N ASN A 83 0.53 -10.58 -16.28
CA ASN A 83 -0.32 -11.12 -15.23
C ASN A 83 -1.75 -10.57 -15.33
N ALA A 84 -1.88 -9.25 -15.52
CA ALA A 84 -3.17 -8.61 -15.68
C ALA A 84 -3.91 -9.08 -16.93
N ALA A 85 -3.23 -9.25 -18.07
CA ALA A 85 -3.82 -9.80 -19.28
C ALA A 85 -4.34 -11.23 -19.05
N THR A 86 -3.54 -12.09 -18.39
CA THR A 86 -3.95 -13.46 -18.04
C THR A 86 -5.20 -13.49 -17.17
N LEU A 87 -5.37 -12.52 -16.28
CA LEU A 87 -6.52 -12.42 -15.37
C LEU A 87 -7.71 -11.66 -15.97
N GLY A 88 -7.54 -10.99 -17.12
CA GLY A 88 -8.56 -10.09 -17.68
C GLY A 88 -8.71 -8.79 -16.89
N ALA A 89 -7.63 -8.34 -16.21
CA ALA A 89 -7.65 -7.18 -15.32
C ALA A 89 -7.36 -5.84 -16.03
N LEU A 90 -6.88 -5.86 -17.27
CA LEU A 90 -6.44 -4.64 -17.97
C LEU A 90 -7.43 -3.47 -17.95
N PRO A 91 -8.77 -3.67 -18.08
CA PRO A 91 -9.72 -2.55 -18.09
C PRO A 91 -9.86 -1.81 -16.75
N ILE A 92 -9.39 -2.40 -15.64
CA ILE A 92 -9.57 -1.88 -14.28
C ILE A 92 -8.25 -1.55 -13.59
N MET A 93 -7.22 -1.23 -14.38
CA MET A 93 -5.91 -0.88 -13.85
C MET A 93 -5.13 0.06 -14.77
N ALA A 94 -4.12 0.72 -14.19
CA ALA A 94 -3.07 1.40 -14.94
C ALA A 94 -1.68 1.01 -14.42
N VAL A 95 -0.64 1.14 -15.25
CA VAL A 95 0.75 0.88 -14.85
C VAL A 95 1.60 2.08 -15.20
N HIS A 96 2.22 2.66 -14.18
CA HIS A 96 3.13 3.80 -14.25
C HIS A 96 4.56 3.30 -14.07
N ARG A 97 5.40 3.49 -15.11
CA ARG A 97 6.82 3.13 -15.01
C ARG A 97 7.61 4.33 -14.51
N GLU A 98 7.71 4.47 -13.20
CA GLU A 98 8.42 5.56 -12.56
C GLU A 98 8.81 5.24 -11.11
N ASP A 99 9.55 6.15 -10.46
CA ASP A 99 9.88 6.06 -9.04
C ASP A 99 8.64 6.31 -8.18
N ALA A 100 8.48 5.51 -7.11
CA ALA A 100 7.32 5.57 -6.25
C ALA A 100 7.21 6.89 -5.47
N LEU A 101 8.32 7.41 -4.93
CA LEU A 101 8.33 8.67 -4.19
C LEU A 101 8.06 9.87 -5.11
N GLN A 102 8.59 9.85 -6.34
CA GLN A 102 8.27 10.85 -7.35
C GLN A 102 6.79 10.79 -7.75
N PHE A 103 6.21 9.60 -7.86
CA PHE A 103 4.78 9.46 -8.16
C PHE A 103 3.93 10.09 -7.07
N VAL A 104 4.17 9.74 -5.80
CA VAL A 104 3.34 10.22 -4.70
C VAL A 104 3.52 11.71 -4.40
N SER A 105 4.68 12.32 -4.73
CA SER A 105 4.96 13.73 -4.47
C SER A 105 4.01 14.70 -5.19
N ARG A 106 3.31 14.25 -6.23
CA ARG A 106 2.36 15.05 -7.02
C ARG A 106 0.90 14.67 -6.81
N LEU A 107 0.63 13.70 -5.91
CA LEU A 107 -0.74 13.30 -5.63
C LEU A 107 -1.44 14.35 -4.75
N PRO A 108 -2.70 14.67 -5.04
CA PRO A 108 -3.52 15.43 -4.11
C PRO A 108 -3.91 14.57 -2.90
N ALA A 109 -4.33 15.22 -1.83
CA ALA A 109 -4.91 14.51 -0.69
C ALA A 109 -6.10 13.65 -1.14
N ARG A 110 -6.22 12.44 -0.56
CA ARG A 110 -7.32 11.48 -0.78
C ARG A 110 -7.51 11.06 -2.24
N ALA A 111 -6.42 10.99 -3.01
CA ALA A 111 -6.44 10.48 -4.39
C ALA A 111 -6.83 8.99 -4.46
N TYR A 112 -6.56 8.24 -3.39
CA TYR A 112 -6.84 6.81 -3.26
C TYR A 112 -7.53 6.49 -1.94
N ASP A 113 -8.23 5.36 -1.91
CA ASP A 113 -8.77 4.81 -0.66
C ASP A 113 -7.67 4.07 0.10
N ILE A 114 -6.91 3.24 -0.61
CA ILE A 114 -5.87 2.39 -0.03
C ILE A 114 -4.58 2.53 -0.84
N VAL A 115 -3.47 2.75 -0.14
CA VAL A 115 -2.12 2.59 -0.69
C VAL A 115 -1.43 1.42 0.00
N MET A 116 -0.85 0.55 -0.81
CA MET A 116 -0.01 -0.57 -0.38
C MET A 116 1.39 -0.36 -0.94
N ALA A 117 2.42 -0.59 -0.12
CA ALA A 117 3.80 -0.44 -0.52
C ALA A 117 4.69 -1.54 0.06
N ASP A 118 5.49 -2.17 -0.79
CA ASP A 118 6.53 -3.16 -0.42
C ASP A 118 7.90 -2.68 -0.92
N PRO A 119 8.45 -1.59 -0.33
CA PRO A 119 9.73 -1.05 -0.76
C PRO A 119 10.89 -1.98 -0.39
N PRO A 120 12.04 -1.90 -1.09
CA PRO A 120 13.27 -2.56 -0.66
C PRO A 120 13.66 -2.17 0.77
N TYR A 121 14.04 -3.18 1.60
CA TYR A 121 14.40 -2.99 3.00
C TYR A 121 15.69 -2.21 3.18
N HIS A 122 15.89 -1.62 4.36
CA HIS A 122 17.12 -0.94 4.82
C HIS A 122 17.56 0.29 4.00
N LEU A 123 16.69 0.82 3.13
CA LEU A 123 16.96 2.02 2.34
C LEU A 123 16.22 3.25 2.87
N GLY A 124 15.49 3.13 3.98
CA GLY A 124 14.68 4.21 4.55
C GLY A 124 13.47 4.62 3.70
N LEU A 125 13.17 3.90 2.61
CA LEU A 125 12.08 4.23 1.68
C LEU A 125 10.71 4.11 2.33
N ALA A 126 10.52 3.12 3.20
CA ALA A 126 9.31 2.94 3.97
C ALA A 126 8.99 4.18 4.84
N ALA A 127 9.99 4.66 5.60
CA ALA A 127 9.85 5.85 6.43
C ALA A 127 9.62 7.12 5.60
N GLN A 128 10.34 7.29 4.49
CA GLN A 128 10.15 8.42 3.57
C GLN A 128 8.72 8.45 3.01
N LEU A 129 8.17 7.30 2.63
CA LEU A 129 6.79 7.20 2.14
C LEU A 129 5.78 7.59 3.22
N VAL A 130 5.97 7.14 4.47
CA VAL A 130 5.10 7.53 5.59
C VAL A 130 5.18 9.03 5.85
N HIS A 131 6.38 9.63 5.79
CA HIS A 131 6.54 11.08 5.92
C HIS A 131 5.84 11.85 4.81
N ALA A 132 5.98 11.41 3.55
CA ALA A 132 5.29 12.02 2.42
C ALA A 132 3.76 11.93 2.57
N TRP A 133 3.25 10.78 3.02
CA TRP A 133 1.83 10.58 3.27
C TRP A 133 1.31 11.44 4.43
N ARG A 134 2.09 11.65 5.49
CA ARG A 134 1.71 12.55 6.59
C ARG A 134 1.64 14.00 6.17
N ALA A 135 2.57 14.43 5.31
CA ALA A 135 2.57 15.79 4.79
C ALA A 135 1.36 16.05 3.88
N THR A 136 0.99 15.07 3.06
CA THR A 136 -0.19 15.09 2.19
C THR A 136 -0.83 13.71 2.21
N PRO A 137 -1.89 13.49 3.00
CA PRO A 137 -2.55 12.18 3.09
C PRO A 137 -3.25 11.82 1.78
N PHE A 138 -2.50 11.34 0.79
CA PHE A 138 -2.98 10.98 -0.54
C PHE A 138 -3.84 9.69 -0.55
N SER A 139 -4.05 9.06 0.60
CA SER A 139 -5.00 7.96 0.79
C SER A 139 -5.64 7.97 2.18
N HIS A 140 -6.80 7.30 2.32
CA HIS A 140 -7.40 7.07 3.63
C HIS A 140 -6.60 6.07 4.46
N ILE A 141 -6.06 5.03 3.79
CA ILE A 141 -5.25 4.00 4.41
C ILE A 141 -3.92 3.91 3.66
N LEU A 142 -2.82 3.94 4.41
CA LEU A 142 -1.49 3.58 3.94
C LEU A 142 -1.04 2.32 4.66
N THR A 143 -0.62 1.30 3.91
CA THR A 143 0.02 0.11 4.46
C THR A 143 1.39 -0.09 3.85
N VAL A 144 2.39 -0.34 4.69
CA VAL A 144 3.78 -0.48 4.24
C VAL A 144 4.37 -1.75 4.83
N GLU A 145 4.92 -2.62 3.97
CA GLU A 145 5.80 -3.71 4.39
C GLU A 145 7.22 -3.17 4.61
N HIS A 146 7.88 -3.63 5.65
CA HIS A 146 9.24 -3.23 5.99
C HIS A 146 9.94 -4.32 6.80
N HIS A 147 11.28 -4.25 6.93
CA HIS A 147 12.01 -5.11 7.84
C HIS A 147 11.68 -4.74 9.29
N VAL A 148 11.66 -5.71 10.20
CA VAL A 148 11.32 -5.47 11.63
C VAL A 148 12.29 -4.50 12.34
N ASP A 149 13.50 -4.34 11.80
CA ASP A 149 14.50 -3.41 12.33
C ASP A 149 14.45 -2.02 11.67
N ASP A 150 13.63 -1.83 10.62
CA ASP A 150 13.44 -0.52 9.99
C ASP A 150 12.49 0.32 10.86
N ALA A 151 13.01 1.44 11.38
CA ALA A 151 12.19 2.36 12.16
C ALA A 151 11.20 3.10 11.25
N LEU A 152 9.92 3.04 11.58
CA LEU A 152 8.87 3.82 10.95
C LEU A 152 8.34 4.90 11.90
N PRO A 153 7.79 6.01 11.37
CA PRO A 153 7.12 7.03 12.19
C PRO A 153 5.98 6.42 13.03
N ASP A 154 5.81 6.90 14.26
CA ASP A 154 4.79 6.41 15.22
C ASP A 154 3.35 6.48 14.68
N GLY A 155 2.36 5.97 15.44
CA GLY A 155 0.93 6.08 15.14
C GLY A 155 0.41 5.09 14.11
N GLY A 156 1.25 4.18 13.60
CA GLY A 156 0.82 3.03 12.80
C GLY A 156 0.53 1.79 13.66
N ILE A 157 -0.31 0.90 13.15
CA ILE A 157 -0.58 -0.40 13.77
C ILE A 157 0.26 -1.46 13.08
N GLU A 158 1.37 -1.86 13.72
CA GLU A 158 2.31 -2.87 13.20
C GLU A 158 1.82 -4.29 13.47
N ARG A 159 2.09 -5.18 12.50
CA ARG A 159 2.03 -6.64 12.68
C ARG A 159 3.25 -7.29 12.05
N ARG A 160 3.90 -8.16 12.82
CA ARG A 160 5.16 -8.84 12.43
C ARG A 160 4.90 -10.22 11.84
N TYR A 161 5.69 -10.57 10.82
CA TYR A 161 5.65 -11.84 10.09
C TYR A 161 7.08 -12.32 9.85
N GLY A 162 7.69 -12.94 10.86
CA GLY A 162 9.12 -13.28 10.84
C GLY A 162 9.99 -12.04 10.85
N MET A 163 10.82 -11.85 9.82
CA MET A 163 11.71 -10.70 9.68
C MET A 163 11.06 -9.51 8.96
N SER A 164 9.81 -9.65 8.49
CA SER A 164 9.04 -8.52 7.94
C SER A 164 7.90 -8.11 8.85
N ALA A 165 7.48 -6.87 8.70
CA ALA A 165 6.30 -6.32 9.36
C ALA A 165 5.46 -5.55 8.36
N VAL A 166 4.16 -5.47 8.59
CA VAL A 166 3.24 -4.62 7.86
C VAL A 166 2.64 -3.61 8.83
N THR A 167 2.93 -2.34 8.61
CA THR A 167 2.37 -1.24 9.40
C THR A 167 1.26 -0.54 8.63
N LEU A 168 0.13 -0.34 9.29
CA LEU A 168 -1.06 0.30 8.76
C LEU A 168 -1.26 1.65 9.43
N TYR A 169 -1.38 2.70 8.63
CA TYR A 169 -1.75 4.05 9.02
C TYR A 169 -3.12 4.42 8.48
N ARG A 170 -3.89 5.20 9.24
CA ARG A 170 -5.18 5.78 8.82
C ARG A 170 -5.10 7.30 8.85
N ALA A 171 -5.57 7.96 7.79
CA ALA A 171 -5.74 9.40 7.80
C ALA A 171 -6.86 9.78 8.79
N ALA A 172 -6.71 10.92 9.46
CA ALA A 172 -7.78 11.49 10.27
C ALA A 172 -9.06 11.68 9.43
N ALA A 173 -10.21 11.49 10.04
CA ALA A 173 -11.48 11.80 9.37
C ALA A 173 -11.54 13.30 9.05
N PRO A 174 -12.24 13.72 7.97
CA PRO A 174 -12.46 15.13 7.72
C PRO A 174 -13.26 15.72 8.89
N GLY A 175 -12.65 16.53 9.73
CA GLY A 175 -13.28 17.18 10.88
C GLY A 175 -12.67 16.87 12.25
N ASP A 176 -11.69 15.96 12.34
CA ASP A 176 -11.02 15.67 13.60
C ASP A 176 -9.93 16.69 13.99
N ASP A 177 -9.70 17.73 13.16
CA ASP A 177 -8.79 18.84 13.45
C ASP A 177 -9.51 19.94 14.23
N VAL A 178 -10.14 19.64 15.38
CA VAL A 178 -10.70 20.69 16.23
C VAL A 178 -10.30 20.48 17.68
N ASP A 179 -9.67 21.54 18.19
CA ASP A 179 -9.47 21.92 19.59
C ASP A 179 -8.29 21.30 20.35
N GLY A 180 -7.12 21.85 20.01
CA GLY A 180 -5.99 21.95 20.92
C GLY A 180 -5.67 23.38 21.37
N THR A 181 -6.63 24.30 21.44
CA THR A 181 -6.44 25.61 22.10
C THR A 181 -6.93 25.53 23.54
N ALA A 182 -6.01 25.16 24.42
CA ALA A 182 -6.16 25.32 25.85
C ALA A 182 -6.46 26.80 26.17
N GLY A 183 -7.72 27.10 26.46
CA GLY A 183 -8.14 28.36 27.09
C GLY A 183 -7.61 28.44 28.51
N GLY A 184 -6.44 29.04 28.68
CA GLY A 184 -5.97 29.47 29.99
C GLY A 184 -6.89 30.56 30.55
N HIS A 185 -7.86 30.18 31.39
CA HIS A 185 -8.58 31.13 32.20
C HIS A 185 -7.70 31.53 33.38
N ALA A 186 -7.02 32.66 33.27
CA ALA A 186 -6.48 33.40 34.39
C ALA A 186 -7.66 33.96 35.18
N ARG A 187 -7.82 33.55 36.45
CA ARG A 187 -8.71 34.20 37.40
C ARG A 187 -8.04 35.48 37.93
N PRO A 188 -8.68 36.66 37.90
CA PRO A 188 -8.18 37.80 38.63
C PRO A 188 -8.49 37.61 40.12
N GLY A 189 -7.45 37.69 40.93
CA GLY A 189 -7.59 37.76 42.39
C GLY A 189 -8.12 39.12 42.82
N ALA A 190 -9.01 39.11 43.79
CA ALA A 190 -9.28 40.19 44.73
C ALA A 190 -8.75 39.76 46.08
#